data_bb4ce47cd95600a57f45ebadeee4521c
#
_entry.id   bb4ce47cd95600a57f45ebadeee4521c
#
_cell.length_a   1.000
_cell.length_b   1.000
_cell.length_c   1.000
_cell.angle_alpha   90.00
_cell.angle_beta   90.00
_cell.angle_gamma   90.00
#
_symmetry.space_group_name_H-M   'P 1'
#
loop_
_entity.id
_entity.type
_entity.pdbx_description
1 polymer ?
#
loop_
_entity_poly.entity_id
_entity_poly.type
_entity_poly.pdbx_seq_one_letter_code
_entity_poly.pdbx_strand_id
1 'polypeptide(L)'
;MTKFRTPPSIMNRQKQNGVALAIALILLVIMTLLGLSGVRTVGLEEKMASNTYDRSLAFQAAEAALRAGEDAAQAQSLVNNAGFPVYVDADNTCPAAAVNTCNAGLCARPDKDCEARWTAATFDWINSTSAAAALNLGPLAGGVPRYFIEYLGNN
;
A
#
# COMPACT_ATOMS: atom_id res chain seq x y z
N MET A 1 25.27 55.36 -74.54
CA MET A 1 25.17 54.66 -73.23
C MET A 1 24.07 53.62 -73.33
N THR A 2 24.40 52.39 -73.65
CA THR A 2 23.48 51.26 -73.83
C THR A 2 23.38 50.45 -72.55
N LYS A 3 22.19 50.49 -71.97
CA LYS A 3 21.90 49.79 -70.67
C LYS A 3 21.60 48.29 -70.94
N PHE A 4 22.52 47.39 -70.59
CA PHE A 4 22.31 45.95 -70.66
C PHE A 4 21.26 45.57 -69.63
N ARG A 5 20.11 45.02 -70.04
CA ARG A 5 19.12 44.40 -69.21
C ARG A 5 19.48 42.91 -69.10
N THR A 6 19.85 42.47 -67.92
CA THR A 6 19.98 41.04 -67.59
C THR A 6 18.60 40.38 -67.52
N PRO A 7 18.39 39.21 -68.16
CA PRO A 7 17.11 38.54 -68.11
C PRO A 7 16.93 37.88 -66.69
N PRO A 8 15.68 37.78 -66.15
CA PRO A 8 15.42 37.15 -64.95
C PRO A 8 15.69 35.60 -65.04
N SER A 9 16.47 35.05 -64.15
CA SER A 9 16.70 33.62 -64.07
C SER A 9 15.37 32.94 -63.68
N ILE A 10 14.85 32.14 -64.59
CA ILE A 10 13.68 31.29 -64.35
C ILE A 10 14.14 30.17 -63.43
N MET A 11 13.88 30.31 -62.16
CA MET A 11 14.04 29.21 -61.17
C MET A 11 13.11 28.05 -61.57
N ASN A 12 13.71 27.01 -62.08
CA ASN A 12 13.04 25.78 -62.48
C ASN A 12 12.44 25.12 -61.21
N ARG A 13 11.14 25.34 -60.97
CA ARG A 13 10.39 24.65 -59.92
C ARG A 13 10.28 23.15 -60.28
N GLN A 14 11.26 22.38 -59.88
CA GLN A 14 11.16 20.92 -59.95
C GLN A 14 9.93 20.47 -59.14
N LYS A 15 9.05 19.76 -59.78
CA LYS A 15 7.85 19.17 -59.20
C LYS A 15 8.28 18.06 -58.20
N GLN A 16 8.48 18.43 -56.94
CA GLN A 16 8.77 17.49 -55.83
C GLN A 16 7.48 16.97 -55.23
N ASN A 17 6.58 16.43 -56.02
CA ASN A 17 5.23 16.08 -55.56
C ASN A 17 5.07 14.68 -54.98
N GLY A 18 6.12 13.84 -54.91
CA GLY A 18 6.00 12.47 -54.39
C GLY A 18 6.82 12.20 -53.13
N VAL A 19 8.05 12.75 -53.05
CA VAL A 19 9.00 12.46 -51.98
C VAL A 19 8.60 13.10 -50.65
N ALA A 20 8.03 14.29 -50.68
CA ALA A 20 7.60 15.01 -49.47
C ALA A 20 6.49 14.26 -48.70
N LEU A 21 5.55 13.64 -49.44
CA LEU A 21 4.47 12.84 -48.83
C LEU A 21 5.00 11.57 -48.18
N ALA A 22 5.96 10.90 -48.83
CA ALA A 22 6.60 9.70 -48.27
C ALA A 22 7.39 10.01 -46.99
N ILE A 23 8.16 11.12 -46.98
CA ILE A 23 8.90 11.56 -45.81
C ILE A 23 7.95 11.94 -44.67
N ALA A 24 6.88 12.67 -44.95
CA ALA A 24 5.87 13.02 -43.95
C ALA A 24 5.21 11.82 -43.34
N LEU A 25 4.91 10.79 -44.12
CA LEU A 25 4.31 9.54 -43.63
C LEU A 25 5.26 8.75 -42.74
N ILE A 26 6.54 8.66 -43.09
CA ILE A 26 7.56 8.00 -42.25
C ILE A 26 7.73 8.75 -40.93
N LEU A 27 7.83 10.08 -40.96
CA LEU A 27 7.93 10.89 -39.73
C LEU A 27 6.71 10.73 -38.83
N LEU A 28 5.51 10.67 -39.41
CA LEU A 28 4.27 10.43 -38.65
C LEU A 28 4.29 9.07 -37.95
N VAL A 29 4.71 8.03 -38.66
CA VAL A 29 4.82 6.66 -38.06
C VAL A 29 5.83 6.66 -36.92
N ILE A 30 7.00 7.26 -37.09
CA ILE A 30 8.01 7.33 -36.04
C ILE A 30 7.48 8.08 -34.81
N MET A 31 6.84 9.25 -35.01
CA MET A 31 6.28 10.04 -33.92
C MET A 31 5.17 9.29 -33.17
N THR A 32 4.31 8.56 -33.88
CA THR A 32 3.25 7.76 -33.24
C THR A 32 3.82 6.61 -32.42
N LEU A 33 4.86 5.90 -32.90
CA LEU A 33 5.53 4.84 -32.15
C LEU A 33 6.22 5.35 -30.88
N LEU A 34 6.90 6.49 -30.98
CA LEU A 34 7.53 7.12 -29.82
C LEU A 34 6.48 7.58 -28.80
N GLY A 35 5.37 8.16 -29.24
CA GLY A 35 4.26 8.58 -28.36
C GLY A 35 3.62 7.39 -27.62
N LEU A 36 3.35 6.29 -28.31
CA LEU A 36 2.79 5.08 -27.70
C LEU A 36 3.74 4.44 -26.68
N SER A 37 5.04 4.47 -26.94
CA SER A 37 6.06 3.97 -26.02
C SER A 37 6.06 4.75 -24.70
N GLY A 38 5.96 6.08 -24.76
CA GLY A 38 5.93 6.95 -23.58
C GLY A 38 4.72 6.70 -22.69
N VAL A 39 3.53 6.51 -23.26
CA VAL A 39 2.29 6.28 -22.47
C VAL A 39 2.37 4.99 -21.63
N ARG A 40 2.97 3.94 -22.15
CA ARG A 40 3.12 2.67 -21.41
C ARG A 40 4.03 2.80 -20.19
N THR A 41 5.09 3.58 -20.29
CA THR A 41 6.03 3.81 -19.19
C THR A 41 5.34 4.58 -18.03
N VAL A 42 4.60 5.63 -18.34
CA VAL A 42 3.86 6.43 -17.34
C VAL A 42 2.86 5.56 -16.57
N GLY A 43 2.12 4.67 -17.25
CA GLY A 43 1.16 3.80 -16.59
C GLY A 43 1.80 2.77 -15.63
N LEU A 44 3.03 2.35 -15.89
CA LEU A 44 3.78 1.47 -14.97
C LEU A 44 4.30 2.26 -13.76
N GLU A 45 4.81 3.47 -13.96
CA GLU A 45 5.28 4.35 -12.89
C GLU A 45 4.15 4.71 -11.92
N GLU A 46 2.96 5.01 -12.44
CA GLU A 46 1.78 5.31 -11.63
C GLU A 46 1.37 4.11 -10.75
N LYS A 47 1.35 2.90 -11.31
CA LYS A 47 1.07 1.69 -10.53
C LYS A 47 2.12 1.41 -9.46
N MET A 48 3.39 1.63 -9.76
CA MET A 48 4.47 1.48 -8.79
C MET A 48 4.37 2.51 -7.66
N ALA A 49 4.06 3.77 -7.99
CA ALA A 49 3.87 4.83 -7.02
C ALA A 49 2.67 4.53 -6.10
N SER A 50 1.54 4.09 -6.66
CA SER A 50 0.35 3.69 -5.88
C SER A 50 0.68 2.54 -4.92
N ASN A 51 1.33 1.48 -5.38
CA ASN A 51 1.70 0.35 -4.54
C ASN A 51 2.68 0.73 -3.42
N THR A 52 3.62 1.64 -3.68
CA THR A 52 4.53 2.16 -2.67
C THR A 52 3.80 3.00 -1.62
N TYR A 53 2.84 3.81 -2.06
CA TYR A 53 1.99 4.60 -1.17
C TYR A 53 1.15 3.69 -0.26
N ASP A 54 0.47 2.70 -0.81
CA ASP A 54 -0.35 1.75 -0.04
C ASP A 54 0.48 1.00 1.00
N ARG A 55 1.69 0.59 0.63
CA ARG A 55 2.63 -0.05 1.55
C ARG A 55 3.05 0.89 2.69
N SER A 56 3.36 2.15 2.39
CA SER A 56 3.74 3.13 3.42
C SER A 56 2.59 3.41 4.39
N LEU A 57 1.36 3.46 3.87
CA LEU A 57 0.15 3.63 4.68
C LEU A 57 -0.09 2.43 5.59
N ALA A 58 0.10 1.22 5.08
CA ALA A 58 -0.01 -0.01 5.88
C ALA A 58 1.02 -0.06 7.02
N PHE A 59 2.25 0.38 6.77
CA PHE A 59 3.28 0.51 7.81
C PHE A 59 2.89 1.51 8.89
N GLN A 60 2.42 2.68 8.53
CA GLN A 60 1.97 3.69 9.49
C GLN A 60 0.80 3.18 10.35
N ALA A 61 -0.13 2.47 9.73
CA ALA A 61 -1.24 1.85 10.42
C ALA A 61 -0.77 0.78 11.42
N ALA A 62 0.17 -0.07 11.01
CA ALA A 62 0.76 -1.09 11.88
C ALA A 62 1.54 -0.48 13.06
N GLU A 63 2.34 0.57 12.83
CA GLU A 63 3.04 1.28 13.92
C GLU A 63 2.08 1.93 14.89
N ALA A 64 0.99 2.50 14.42
CA ALA A 64 -0.03 3.09 15.29
C ALA A 64 -0.72 2.04 16.17
N ALA A 65 -1.06 0.88 15.59
CA ALA A 65 -1.61 -0.23 16.35
C ALA A 65 -0.62 -0.78 17.38
N LEU A 66 0.66 -0.88 17.01
CA LEU A 66 1.72 -1.34 17.90
C LEU A 66 1.88 -0.40 19.11
N ARG A 67 1.96 0.90 18.89
CA ARG A 67 2.05 1.89 19.97
C ARG A 67 0.85 1.83 20.91
N ALA A 68 -0.36 1.72 20.36
CA ALA A 68 -1.55 1.57 21.17
C ALA A 68 -1.52 0.27 22.00
N GLY A 69 -0.96 -0.80 21.43
CA GLY A 69 -0.72 -2.06 22.13
C GLY A 69 0.33 -1.93 23.25
N GLU A 70 1.43 -1.23 22.99
CA GLU A 70 2.47 -0.97 23.99
C GLU A 70 1.94 -0.15 25.17
N ASP A 71 1.18 0.91 24.89
CA ASP A 71 0.53 1.74 25.92
C ASP A 71 -0.43 0.89 26.79
N ALA A 72 -1.22 0.02 26.15
CA ALA A 72 -2.11 -0.88 26.86
C ALA A 72 -1.34 -1.92 27.71
N ALA A 73 -0.26 -2.49 27.19
CA ALA A 73 0.60 -3.41 27.92
C ALA A 73 1.27 -2.73 29.12
N GLN A 74 1.74 -1.50 28.94
CA GLN A 74 2.34 -0.72 30.02
C GLN A 74 1.30 -0.42 31.12
N ALA A 75 0.08 -0.06 30.76
CA ALA A 75 -1.00 0.15 31.71
C ALA A 75 -1.29 -1.12 32.52
N GLN A 76 -1.22 -2.32 31.91
CA GLN A 76 -1.40 -3.59 32.63
C GLN A 76 -0.25 -3.88 33.59
N SER A 77 0.98 -3.50 33.27
CA SER A 77 2.13 -3.71 34.15
C SER A 77 1.98 -2.95 35.47
N LEU A 78 1.31 -1.80 35.46
CA LEU A 78 1.04 -0.97 36.65
C LEU A 78 0.01 -1.62 37.61
N VAL A 79 -0.82 -2.53 37.12
CA VAL A 79 -1.85 -3.22 37.89
C VAL A 79 -1.55 -4.72 38.03
N ASN A 80 -0.26 -5.11 38.01
CA ASN A 80 0.19 -6.51 38.11
C ASN A 80 -0.48 -7.44 37.10
N ASN A 81 -0.73 -6.96 35.89
CA ASN A 81 -1.35 -7.71 34.79
C ASN A 81 -2.76 -8.25 35.09
N ALA A 82 -3.48 -7.62 36.03
CA ALA A 82 -4.80 -8.08 36.49
C ALA A 82 -5.89 -8.05 35.36
N GLY A 83 -5.67 -7.32 34.25
CA GLY A 83 -6.58 -7.29 33.12
C GLY A 83 -6.46 -8.49 32.18
N PHE A 84 -5.39 -9.27 32.29
CA PHE A 84 -5.23 -10.46 31.47
C PHE A 84 -6.06 -11.63 32.04
N PRO A 85 -6.77 -12.37 31.19
CA PRO A 85 -7.46 -13.57 31.60
C PRO A 85 -6.46 -14.61 32.15
N VAL A 86 -6.92 -15.37 33.17
CA VAL A 86 -6.11 -16.46 33.72
C VAL A 86 -6.01 -17.57 32.68
N TYR A 87 -4.80 -18.07 32.46
CA TYR A 87 -4.58 -19.24 31.62
C TYR A 87 -5.12 -20.48 32.35
N VAL A 88 -6.00 -21.20 31.70
CA VAL A 88 -6.49 -22.50 32.13
C VAL A 88 -5.97 -23.54 31.14
N ASP A 89 -5.11 -24.42 31.59
CA ASP A 89 -4.64 -25.56 30.81
C ASP A 89 -5.82 -26.50 30.55
N ALA A 90 -6.28 -26.56 29.32
CA ALA A 90 -7.46 -27.34 28.92
C ALA A 90 -7.02 -28.66 28.28
N ASP A 91 -6.31 -29.50 29.00
CA ASP A 91 -6.03 -30.92 28.69
C ASP A 91 -6.16 -31.29 27.19
N ASN A 92 -5.23 -30.85 26.34
CA ASN A 92 -5.11 -31.17 24.90
C ASN A 92 -6.36 -30.97 24.03
N THR A 93 -7.40 -30.35 24.52
CA THR A 93 -8.52 -29.93 23.70
C THR A 93 -8.28 -28.49 23.31
N CYS A 94 -7.85 -28.26 22.04
CA CYS A 94 -7.84 -26.91 21.51
C CYS A 94 -9.26 -26.40 21.52
N PRO A 95 -9.63 -25.51 22.45
CA PRO A 95 -11.00 -25.07 22.52
C PRO A 95 -11.25 -24.11 21.37
N ALA A 96 -12.39 -24.23 20.75
CA ALA A 96 -13.02 -23.08 20.14
C ALA A 96 -13.06 -21.88 21.12
N ALA A 97 -12.89 -22.13 22.40
CA ALA A 97 -12.70 -21.20 23.50
C ALA A 97 -11.33 -20.52 23.57
N ALA A 98 -10.31 -20.91 22.82
CA ALA A 98 -9.06 -20.14 22.72
C ALA A 98 -9.32 -18.70 22.23
N VAL A 99 -10.37 -18.51 21.49
CA VAL A 99 -10.87 -17.18 21.07
C VAL A 99 -11.50 -16.43 22.25
N ASN A 100 -12.10 -17.14 23.21
CA ASN A 100 -12.79 -16.57 24.38
C ASN A 100 -11.87 -16.26 25.56
N THR A 101 -10.58 -16.56 25.46
CA THR A 101 -9.60 -16.24 26.52
C THR A 101 -9.01 -14.85 26.38
N CYS A 102 -9.62 -13.98 25.58
CA CYS A 102 -9.26 -12.58 25.46
C CYS A 102 -10.37 -11.70 26.04
N ASN A 103 -9.98 -10.68 26.78
CA ASN A 103 -10.88 -9.64 27.28
C ASN A 103 -10.39 -8.29 26.74
N ALA A 104 -11.20 -7.65 25.91
CA ALA A 104 -10.84 -6.35 25.29
C ALA A 104 -9.44 -6.37 24.66
N GLY A 105 -9.03 -7.48 23.99
CA GLY A 105 -7.75 -7.72 23.32
C GLY A 105 -6.56 -8.02 24.23
N LEU A 106 -6.79 -8.08 25.52
CA LEU A 106 -5.85 -8.66 26.46
C LEU A 106 -6.12 -10.16 26.52
N CYS A 107 -5.18 -10.95 26.09
CA CYS A 107 -5.33 -12.39 25.94
C CYS A 107 -4.46 -13.15 26.94
N ALA A 108 -4.97 -14.26 27.45
CA ALA A 108 -4.17 -15.21 28.21
C ALA A 108 -3.01 -15.76 27.36
N ARG A 109 -2.08 -16.43 28.02
CA ARG A 109 -0.98 -17.13 27.34
C ARG A 109 -1.53 -18.03 26.22
N PRO A 110 -0.89 -18.06 25.03
CA PRO A 110 -1.28 -18.97 23.98
C PRO A 110 -1.01 -20.43 24.41
N ASP A 111 -1.90 -21.32 24.02
CA ASP A 111 -1.68 -22.74 24.20
C ASP A 111 -0.71 -23.26 23.15
N LYS A 112 0.30 -24.03 23.55
CA LYS A 112 1.35 -24.57 22.68
C LYS A 112 0.82 -25.57 21.64
N ASP A 113 -0.29 -26.23 21.95
CA ASP A 113 -0.87 -27.30 21.15
C ASP A 113 -2.01 -26.79 20.25
N CYS A 114 -2.39 -25.50 20.37
CA CYS A 114 -3.45 -24.86 19.61
C CYS A 114 -2.95 -23.99 18.48
N GLU A 115 -3.82 -23.77 17.50
CA GLU A 115 -3.55 -22.86 16.39
C GLU A 115 -3.37 -21.41 16.92
N ALA A 116 -2.45 -20.67 16.31
CA ALA A 116 -2.21 -19.31 16.69
C ALA A 116 -3.46 -18.44 16.50
N ARG A 117 -3.75 -17.56 17.48
CA ARG A 117 -4.99 -16.75 17.46
C ARG A 117 -5.16 -15.90 16.22
N TRP A 118 -4.07 -15.37 15.66
CA TRP A 118 -4.13 -14.51 14.46
C TRP A 118 -4.58 -15.24 13.19
N THR A 119 -4.59 -16.57 13.21
CA THR A 119 -5.09 -17.38 12.08
C THR A 119 -6.59 -17.68 12.21
N ALA A 120 -7.17 -17.52 13.39
CA ALA A 120 -8.58 -17.78 13.62
C ALA A 120 -9.46 -16.71 12.98
N ALA A 121 -10.34 -17.12 12.05
CA ALA A 121 -11.25 -16.21 11.34
C ALA A 121 -12.24 -15.46 12.24
N THR A 122 -12.51 -16.01 13.44
CA THR A 122 -13.44 -15.46 14.42
C THR A 122 -12.75 -14.64 15.51
N PHE A 123 -11.45 -14.38 15.38
CA PHE A 123 -10.70 -13.62 16.37
C PHE A 123 -11.16 -12.17 16.45
N ASP A 124 -11.51 -11.70 17.63
CA ASP A 124 -11.96 -10.32 17.84
C ASP A 124 -10.76 -9.41 18.13
N TRP A 125 -10.31 -8.72 17.09
CA TRP A 125 -9.21 -7.77 17.19
C TRP A 125 -9.66 -6.48 17.86
N ILE A 126 -8.89 -6.00 18.82
CA ILE A 126 -9.14 -4.65 19.35
C ILE A 126 -8.94 -3.59 18.27
N ASN A 127 -9.89 -2.70 18.21
CA ASN A 127 -9.74 -1.49 17.44
C ASN A 127 -8.86 -0.50 18.19
N SER A 128 -7.76 -0.09 17.61
CA SER A 128 -6.90 0.97 18.16
C SER A 128 -7.52 2.35 17.95
N THR A 129 -8.68 2.59 18.57
CA THR A 129 -9.48 3.79 18.35
C THR A 129 -8.74 5.08 18.71
N SER A 130 -7.90 5.07 19.73
CA SER A 130 -7.07 6.21 20.12
C SER A 130 -6.02 6.56 19.08
N ALA A 131 -5.39 5.55 18.47
CA ALA A 131 -4.42 5.75 17.40
C ALA A 131 -5.08 6.09 16.07
N ALA A 132 -6.26 5.52 15.79
CA ALA A 132 -7.03 5.84 14.59
C ALA A 132 -7.54 7.29 14.56
N ALA A 133 -7.82 7.88 15.72
CA ALA A 133 -8.20 9.30 15.80
C ALA A 133 -7.04 10.22 15.41
N ALA A 134 -5.79 9.80 15.63
CA ALA A 134 -4.59 10.55 15.27
C ALA A 134 -4.15 10.26 13.82
N LEU A 135 -4.48 9.10 13.26
CA LEU A 135 -4.18 8.69 11.91
C LEU A 135 -5.41 8.85 11.03
N ASN A 136 -5.51 9.96 10.34
CA ASN A 136 -6.50 10.10 9.28
C ASN A 136 -6.02 9.32 8.04
N LEU A 137 -6.24 8.01 8.04
CA LEU A 137 -5.85 7.13 6.95
C LEU A 137 -6.70 7.34 5.68
N GLY A 138 -7.73 8.20 5.78
CA GLY A 138 -8.63 8.53 4.69
C GLY A 138 -9.58 7.38 4.30
N PRO A 139 -10.45 7.62 3.31
CA PRO A 139 -11.48 6.66 2.89
C PRO A 139 -10.94 5.43 2.16
N LEU A 140 -9.68 5.44 1.76
CA LEU A 140 -9.00 4.33 1.05
C LEU A 140 -8.42 3.29 2.00
N ALA A 141 -8.36 3.57 3.31
CA ALA A 141 -7.93 2.58 4.29
C ALA A 141 -9.00 1.49 4.44
N GLY A 142 -8.60 0.23 4.30
CA GLY A 142 -9.51 -0.93 4.40
C GLY A 142 -10.09 -1.17 5.80
N GLY A 143 -9.84 -0.28 6.77
CA GLY A 143 -10.35 -0.35 8.12
C GLY A 143 -9.43 0.31 9.15
N VAL A 144 -9.87 0.30 10.40
CA VAL A 144 -9.08 0.76 11.54
C VAL A 144 -8.03 -0.27 11.89
N PRO A 145 -6.76 0.10 12.11
CA PRO A 145 -5.73 -0.83 12.56
C PRO A 145 -6.10 -1.43 13.92
N ARG A 146 -5.78 -2.69 14.11
CA ARG A 146 -6.18 -3.48 15.28
C ARG A 146 -4.98 -4.16 15.89
N TYR A 147 -5.04 -4.44 17.19
CA TYR A 147 -4.01 -5.17 17.92
C TYR A 147 -4.61 -6.10 18.97
N PHE A 148 -3.84 -7.06 19.43
CA PHE A 148 -4.08 -7.83 20.66
C PHE A 148 -2.76 -8.07 21.37
N ILE A 149 -2.82 -8.37 22.66
CA ILE A 149 -1.67 -8.57 23.52
C ILE A 149 -1.82 -9.93 24.21
N GLU A 150 -0.81 -10.77 24.11
CA GLU A 150 -0.73 -12.06 24.80
C GLU A 150 0.24 -11.96 25.97
N TYR A 151 -0.23 -12.35 27.16
CA TYR A 151 0.61 -12.40 28.35
C TYR A 151 1.30 -13.76 28.47
N LEU A 152 2.60 -13.76 28.23
CA LEU A 152 3.39 -15.01 28.25
C LEU A 152 3.76 -15.49 29.66
N GLY A 153 3.43 -14.73 30.70
CA GLY A 153 3.81 -15.03 32.07
C GLY A 153 5.16 -14.39 32.47
N ASN A 154 5.45 -14.42 33.75
CA ASN A 154 6.78 -14.05 34.25
C ASN A 154 7.65 -15.33 34.22
N ASN A 155 8.83 -15.21 33.61
CA ASN A 155 9.86 -16.24 33.68
C ASN A 155 10.49 -16.25 35.07
#